data_79dcb4fdbfa1939311a6840d86ee6858
#
_entry.id   79dcb4fdbfa1939311a6840d86ee6858
#
_cell.length_a   1.000
_cell.length_b   1.000
_cell.length_c   1.000
_cell.angle_alpha   90.00
_cell.angle_beta   90.00
_cell.angle_gamma   90.00
#
_symmetry.space_group_name_H-M   'P 1'
#
loop_
_entity.id
_entity.type
_entity.pdbx_description
1 polymer ?
#
loop_
_entity_poly.entity_id
_entity_poly.type
_entity_poly.pdbx_seq_one_letter_code
_entity_poly.pdbx_strand_id
1 'polypeptide(L)'
;MRKPLSILTLFVVLLAAQLQTSVAQKGDGARLANQVSAISAGADTKARGTAIKARLDALGIKYRTEPFMHADRQGENIVAEIPPQAGATKQLMLGAHYDRVSQGQGAIDNASGSLAVLELLAALKKKPLKNYAVFAAFFDLEEIGLRGSENYIKAREGKPLPAVFINFDVFGYGDTLWVMTPDEKSASATAVKTAAAKAKFPLQIGAQYPASDHRSFIRAKVETLSFSLIDGKEIPSIIKFSNREVPDQMPRVMTIIHSPNDTPDKIDGAAIARALPVVGQAIRLMDK
;
A
#
# COMPACT_ATOMS: atom_id res chain seq x y z
N MET A 1 18.12 48.52 13.77
CA MET A 1 18.82 48.05 12.57
C MET A 1 19.11 46.58 12.72
N ARG A 2 18.45 45.71 11.94
CA ARG A 2 18.73 44.26 11.94
C ARG A 2 19.92 43.99 11.02
N LYS A 3 21.01 43.42 11.54
CA LYS A 3 22.18 43.04 10.74
C LYS A 3 21.75 41.92 9.75
N PRO A 4 22.12 41.98 8.46
CA PRO A 4 21.85 40.93 7.53
C PRO A 4 22.63 39.67 7.95
N LEU A 5 21.95 38.51 8.00
CA LEU A 5 22.58 37.20 8.18
C LEU A 5 23.56 36.99 7.00
N SER A 6 24.81 36.59 7.28
CA SER A 6 25.79 36.39 6.22
C SER A 6 25.37 35.19 5.35
N ILE A 7 25.66 35.27 4.04
CA ILE A 7 25.40 34.19 3.07
C ILE A 7 26.00 32.86 3.54
N LEU A 8 27.15 32.91 4.24
CA LEU A 8 27.82 31.75 4.81
C LEU A 8 26.97 31.05 5.90
N THR A 9 26.29 31.84 6.76
CA THR A 9 25.40 31.30 7.82
C THR A 9 24.18 30.66 7.22
N LEU A 10 23.64 31.19 6.13
CA LEU A 10 22.50 30.61 5.41
C LEU A 10 22.85 29.24 4.76
N PHE A 11 24.05 29.13 4.17
CA PHE A 11 24.57 27.89 3.57
C PHE A 11 24.78 26.80 4.61
N VAL A 12 25.34 27.12 5.79
CA VAL A 12 25.56 26.16 6.87
C VAL A 12 24.22 25.64 7.43
N VAL A 13 23.23 26.52 7.60
CA VAL A 13 21.89 26.11 8.08
C VAL A 13 21.17 25.22 7.05
N LEU A 14 21.29 25.52 5.76
CA LEU A 14 20.71 24.69 4.69
C LEU A 14 21.39 23.31 4.62
N LEU A 15 22.71 23.24 4.75
CA LEU A 15 23.46 21.98 4.73
C LEU A 15 23.13 21.12 5.96
N ALA A 16 23.01 21.71 7.14
CA ALA A 16 22.60 21.01 8.36
C ALA A 16 21.18 20.49 8.28
N ALA A 17 20.25 21.26 7.72
CA ALA A 17 18.88 20.84 7.50
C ALA A 17 18.78 19.66 6.49
N GLN A 18 19.59 19.68 5.42
CA GLN A 18 19.65 18.58 4.45
C GLN A 18 20.26 17.30 5.05
N LEU A 19 21.29 17.42 5.89
CA LEU A 19 21.87 16.29 6.62
C LEU A 19 20.90 15.68 7.62
N GLN A 20 20.16 16.48 8.37
CA GLN A 20 19.15 16.01 9.31
C GLN A 20 17.99 15.30 8.61
N THR A 21 17.52 15.80 7.47
CA THR A 21 16.48 15.14 6.68
C THR A 21 16.98 13.83 6.09
N SER A 22 18.24 13.74 5.64
CA SER A 22 18.79 12.50 5.09
C SER A 22 19.00 11.41 6.16
N VAL A 23 19.41 11.78 7.37
CA VAL A 23 19.58 10.86 8.51
C VAL A 23 18.21 10.35 8.99
N ALA A 24 17.21 11.23 9.10
CA ALA A 24 15.84 10.85 9.46
C ALA A 24 15.23 9.89 8.43
N GLN A 25 15.39 10.16 7.13
CA GLN A 25 14.93 9.26 6.08
C GLN A 25 15.60 7.89 6.10
N LYS A 26 16.92 7.83 6.39
CA LYS A 26 17.63 6.54 6.56
C LYS A 26 17.10 5.75 7.75
N GLY A 27 16.85 6.40 8.88
CA GLY A 27 16.27 5.77 10.07
C GLY A 27 14.86 5.21 9.79
N ASP A 28 14.01 5.98 9.11
CA ASP A 28 12.68 5.53 8.72
C ASP A 28 12.72 4.38 7.71
N GLY A 29 13.63 4.42 6.74
CA GLY A 29 13.79 3.33 5.77
C GLY A 29 14.17 2.01 6.45
N ALA A 30 15.15 2.02 7.36
CA ALA A 30 15.56 0.83 8.10
C ALA A 30 14.40 0.28 8.97
N ARG A 31 13.65 1.16 9.64
CA ARG A 31 12.47 0.80 10.42
C ARG A 31 11.41 0.09 9.57
N LEU A 32 11.11 0.64 8.40
CA LEU A 32 10.11 0.06 7.48
C LEU A 32 10.55 -1.29 6.93
N ALA A 33 11.81 -1.43 6.51
CA ALA A 33 12.35 -2.71 6.06
C ALA A 33 12.29 -3.77 7.16
N ASN A 34 12.64 -3.43 8.41
CA ASN A 34 12.53 -4.33 9.54
C ASN A 34 11.06 -4.75 9.82
N GLN A 35 10.10 -3.86 9.62
CA GLN A 35 8.69 -4.20 9.80
C GLN A 35 8.16 -5.11 8.69
N VAL A 36 8.58 -4.93 7.43
CA VAL A 36 8.30 -5.90 6.36
C VAL A 36 8.90 -7.26 6.73
N SER A 37 10.17 -7.27 7.17
CA SER A 37 10.83 -8.50 7.61
C SER A 37 10.05 -9.21 8.72
N ALA A 38 9.54 -8.49 9.71
CA ALA A 38 8.74 -9.06 10.79
C ALA A 38 7.42 -9.70 10.31
N ILE A 39 6.76 -9.10 9.30
CA ILE A 39 5.55 -9.68 8.70
C ILE A 39 5.91 -10.91 7.86
N SER A 40 6.95 -10.83 7.03
CA SER A 40 7.36 -11.89 6.10
C SER A 40 8.08 -13.05 6.76
N ALA A 41 8.58 -12.89 7.98
CA ALA A 41 9.23 -13.97 8.77
C ALA A 41 8.26 -15.08 9.17
N GLY A 42 6.95 -14.85 9.08
CA GLY A 42 5.94 -15.87 9.35
C GLY A 42 6.09 -17.09 8.43
N ALA A 43 6.17 -18.27 9.02
CA ALA A 43 6.34 -19.53 8.28
C ALA A 43 5.16 -19.82 7.34
N ASP A 44 3.98 -19.35 7.70
CA ASP A 44 2.73 -19.53 6.97
C ASP A 44 1.84 -18.27 7.04
N THR A 45 0.72 -18.28 6.34
CA THR A 45 -0.26 -17.19 6.33
C THR A 45 -0.79 -16.87 7.73
N LYS A 46 -1.00 -17.88 8.59
CA LYS A 46 -1.49 -17.68 9.95
C LYS A 46 -0.47 -16.87 10.80
N ALA A 47 0.80 -17.20 10.71
CA ALA A 47 1.86 -16.49 11.40
C ALA A 47 1.99 -15.04 10.90
N ARG A 48 1.85 -14.80 9.59
CA ARG A 48 1.80 -13.44 9.01
C ARG A 48 0.61 -12.65 9.52
N GLY A 49 -0.57 -13.26 9.56
CA GLY A 49 -1.78 -12.66 10.14
C GLY A 49 -1.59 -12.32 11.62
N THR A 50 -0.89 -13.15 12.38
CA THR A 50 -0.53 -12.87 13.79
C THR A 50 0.37 -11.64 13.91
N ALA A 51 1.37 -11.49 13.04
CA ALA A 51 2.24 -10.31 13.03
C ALA A 51 1.47 -9.02 12.71
N ILE A 52 0.53 -9.07 11.76
CA ILE A 52 -0.35 -7.94 11.42
C ILE A 52 -1.23 -7.57 12.62
N LYS A 53 -1.90 -8.55 13.25
CA LYS A 53 -2.73 -8.35 14.44
C LYS A 53 -1.93 -7.72 15.59
N ALA A 54 -0.73 -8.23 15.87
CA ALA A 54 0.16 -7.68 16.89
C ALA A 54 0.54 -6.20 16.59
N ARG A 55 0.73 -5.87 15.31
CA ARG A 55 1.00 -4.48 14.91
C ARG A 55 -0.22 -3.59 15.09
N LEU A 56 -1.42 -4.06 14.76
CA LEU A 56 -2.68 -3.34 15.01
C LEU A 56 -2.89 -3.09 16.51
N ASP A 57 -2.63 -4.11 17.35
CA ASP A 57 -2.68 -4.00 18.81
C ASP A 57 -1.69 -2.94 19.34
N ALA A 58 -0.44 -2.98 18.88
CA ALA A 58 0.58 -1.99 19.24
C ALA A 58 0.21 -0.56 18.81
N LEU A 59 -0.55 -0.41 17.73
CA LEU A 59 -1.11 0.87 17.27
C LEU A 59 -2.40 1.25 18.01
N GLY A 60 -2.97 0.35 18.82
CA GLY A 60 -4.27 0.51 19.47
C GLY A 60 -5.39 0.68 18.46
N ILE A 61 -5.32 -0.02 17.33
CA ILE A 61 -6.35 -0.01 16.28
C ILE A 61 -7.20 -1.26 16.46
N LYS A 62 -8.52 -1.06 16.59
CA LYS A 62 -9.47 -2.17 16.70
C LYS A 62 -9.57 -2.91 15.39
N TYR A 63 -9.66 -4.22 15.47
CA TYR A 63 -9.89 -5.09 14.33
C TYR A 63 -10.82 -6.24 14.70
N ARG A 64 -11.36 -6.91 13.69
CA ARG A 64 -12.03 -8.19 13.79
C ARG A 64 -11.51 -9.12 12.71
N THR A 65 -11.73 -10.41 12.88
CA THR A 65 -11.45 -11.42 11.86
C THR A 65 -12.75 -11.87 11.21
N GLU A 66 -12.69 -12.10 9.92
CA GLU A 66 -13.81 -12.59 9.10
C GLU A 66 -13.40 -13.91 8.45
N PRO A 67 -13.64 -15.06 9.12
CA PRO A 67 -13.34 -16.38 8.55
C PRO A 67 -14.28 -16.67 7.38
N PHE A 68 -13.75 -17.40 6.39
CA PHE A 68 -14.53 -17.86 5.26
C PHE A 68 -14.02 -19.20 4.74
N MET A 69 -14.85 -19.87 3.91
CA MET A 69 -14.48 -21.10 3.24
C MET A 69 -14.44 -20.87 1.73
N HIS A 70 -13.43 -21.42 1.07
CA HIS A 70 -13.35 -21.54 -0.37
C HIS A 70 -12.94 -22.97 -0.73
N ALA A 71 -13.86 -23.72 -1.32
CA ALA A 71 -13.73 -25.17 -1.50
C ALA A 71 -13.39 -25.85 -0.14
N ASP A 72 -12.28 -26.55 -0.06
CA ASP A 72 -11.76 -27.22 1.14
C ASP A 72 -10.80 -26.34 1.98
N ARG A 73 -10.56 -25.10 1.57
CA ARG A 73 -9.62 -24.17 2.23
C ARG A 73 -10.36 -23.20 3.12
N GLN A 74 -9.89 -23.08 4.35
CA GLN A 74 -10.30 -22.04 5.27
C GLN A 74 -9.37 -20.81 5.09
N GLY A 75 -9.98 -19.64 4.90
CA GLY A 75 -9.30 -18.35 4.90
C GLY A 75 -9.84 -17.44 5.99
N GLU A 76 -9.12 -16.39 6.31
CA GLU A 76 -9.50 -15.39 7.31
C GLU A 76 -9.08 -13.98 6.87
N ASN A 77 -10.03 -13.09 6.62
CA ASN A 77 -9.71 -11.69 6.45
C ASN A 77 -9.56 -10.98 7.81
N ILE A 78 -8.61 -10.05 7.92
CA ILE A 78 -8.45 -9.19 9.09
C ILE A 78 -8.97 -7.80 8.70
N VAL A 79 -10.02 -7.33 9.38
CA VAL A 79 -10.66 -6.03 9.08
C VAL A 79 -10.48 -5.09 10.25
N ALA A 80 -9.75 -4.01 10.01
CA ALA A 80 -9.45 -2.97 11.00
C ALA A 80 -10.27 -1.70 10.73
N GLU A 81 -10.50 -0.90 11.75
CA GLU A 81 -11.23 0.36 11.65
C GLU A 81 -10.64 1.46 12.52
N ILE A 82 -10.67 2.67 12.02
CA ILE A 82 -10.40 3.88 12.78
C ILE A 82 -11.75 4.55 13.04
N PRO A 83 -12.10 4.85 14.31
CA PRO A 83 -13.35 5.54 14.62
C PRO A 83 -13.48 6.82 13.79
N PRO A 84 -14.63 7.05 13.14
CA PRO A 84 -14.85 8.23 12.34
C PRO A 84 -14.87 9.49 13.20
N GLN A 85 -14.51 10.64 12.62
CA GLN A 85 -14.86 11.92 13.21
C GLN A 85 -16.37 12.17 13.09
N ALA A 86 -16.91 13.00 13.99
CA ALA A 86 -18.29 13.41 13.89
C ALA A 86 -18.57 14.08 12.52
N GLY A 87 -19.58 13.57 11.81
CA GLY A 87 -19.94 14.06 10.47
C GLY A 87 -19.35 13.27 9.28
N ALA A 88 -18.50 12.29 9.50
CA ALA A 88 -18.03 11.41 8.42
C ALA A 88 -19.19 10.55 7.88
N THR A 89 -19.56 10.75 6.62
CA THR A 89 -20.68 10.06 5.96
C THR A 89 -20.24 9.04 4.92
N LYS A 90 -18.97 9.05 4.53
CA LYS A 90 -18.39 8.16 3.53
C LYS A 90 -17.43 7.16 4.20
N GLN A 91 -17.16 6.07 3.50
CA GLN A 91 -16.15 5.10 3.91
C GLN A 91 -15.00 5.07 2.91
N LEU A 92 -13.76 5.11 3.40
CA LEU A 92 -12.54 4.86 2.65
C LEU A 92 -11.91 3.59 3.18
N MET A 93 -11.56 2.68 2.29
CA MET A 93 -10.97 1.42 2.67
C MET A 93 -9.58 1.26 2.06
N LEU A 94 -8.61 0.90 2.89
CA LEU A 94 -7.28 0.46 2.47
C LEU A 94 -7.26 -1.06 2.44
N GLY A 95 -6.51 -1.66 1.51
CA GLY A 95 -6.40 -3.12 1.45
C GLY A 95 -5.05 -3.59 0.94
N ALA A 96 -4.67 -4.79 1.37
CA ALA A 96 -3.56 -5.57 0.86
C ALA A 96 -3.82 -7.04 1.17
N HIS A 97 -3.36 -7.97 0.35
CA HIS A 97 -3.36 -9.37 0.78
C HIS A 97 -2.17 -9.65 1.71
N TYR A 98 -2.29 -10.69 2.51
CA TYR A 98 -1.25 -11.08 3.44
C TYR A 98 -0.83 -12.55 3.33
N ASP A 99 -1.55 -13.33 2.53
CA ASP A 99 -1.09 -14.66 2.14
C ASP A 99 0.12 -14.56 1.18
N ARG A 100 0.69 -15.68 0.83
CA ARG A 100 1.81 -15.79 -0.11
C ARG A 100 1.80 -17.16 -0.78
N VAL A 101 2.49 -17.26 -1.89
CA VAL A 101 2.81 -18.57 -2.48
C VAL A 101 3.75 -19.38 -1.58
N SER A 102 3.90 -20.65 -1.86
CA SER A 102 4.75 -21.56 -1.07
C SER A 102 6.25 -21.24 -1.17
N GLN A 103 6.69 -20.54 -2.21
CA GLN A 103 8.09 -20.17 -2.44
C GLN A 103 8.40 -18.79 -1.89
N GLY A 104 9.65 -18.60 -1.41
CA GLY A 104 10.10 -17.34 -0.84
C GLY A 104 9.45 -17.01 0.50
N GLN A 105 9.63 -15.77 0.91
CA GLN A 105 9.03 -15.26 2.15
C GLN A 105 7.90 -14.26 1.88
N GLY A 106 7.60 -13.92 0.61
CA GLY A 106 6.56 -12.96 0.26
C GLY A 106 6.83 -11.58 0.89
N ALA A 107 8.07 -11.12 0.85
CA ALA A 107 8.44 -9.83 1.42
C ALA A 107 7.98 -8.70 0.52
N ILE A 108 8.26 -8.80 -0.78
CA ILE A 108 7.74 -7.88 -1.80
C ILE A 108 6.27 -8.15 -2.03
N ASP A 109 5.87 -9.43 -2.19
CA ASP A 109 4.54 -9.87 -2.50
C ASP A 109 3.96 -10.74 -1.36
N ASN A 110 3.20 -10.22 -0.38
CA ASN A 110 2.81 -8.81 -0.28
C ASN A 110 2.89 -8.31 1.19
N ALA A 111 3.97 -8.69 1.93
CA ALA A 111 4.20 -8.09 3.24
C ALA A 111 4.46 -6.57 3.13
N SER A 112 5.02 -6.11 1.99
CA SER A 112 5.27 -4.70 1.72
C SER A 112 3.98 -3.89 1.60
N GLY A 113 2.97 -4.40 0.90
CA GLY A 113 1.64 -3.79 0.79
C GLY A 113 0.92 -3.80 2.13
N SER A 114 1.00 -4.91 2.88
CA SER A 114 0.45 -5.00 4.24
C SER A 114 1.08 -3.95 5.17
N LEU A 115 2.41 -3.74 5.09
CA LEU A 115 3.07 -2.66 5.81
C LEU A 115 2.56 -1.29 5.40
N ALA A 116 2.41 -1.02 4.10
CA ALA A 116 1.91 0.28 3.62
C ALA A 116 0.53 0.60 4.22
N VAL A 117 -0.37 -0.36 4.27
CA VAL A 117 -1.69 -0.22 4.93
C VAL A 117 -1.52 0.12 6.41
N LEU A 118 -0.69 -0.62 7.16
CA LEU A 118 -0.45 -0.39 8.60
C LEU A 118 0.11 1.01 8.89
N GLU A 119 1.09 1.48 8.11
CA GLU A 119 1.68 2.81 8.28
C GLU A 119 0.68 3.93 7.94
N LEU A 120 -0.13 3.75 6.90
CA LEU A 120 -1.20 4.69 6.57
C LEU A 120 -2.28 4.73 7.65
N LEU A 121 -2.69 3.57 8.20
CA LEU A 121 -3.61 3.52 9.33
C LEU A 121 -3.04 4.27 10.54
N ALA A 122 -1.77 4.08 10.87
CA ALA A 122 -1.10 4.80 11.97
C ALA A 122 -1.13 6.33 11.75
N ALA A 123 -0.87 6.78 10.52
CA ALA A 123 -0.90 8.20 10.16
C ALA A 123 -2.32 8.78 10.19
N LEU A 124 -3.31 8.03 9.72
CA LEU A 124 -4.72 8.44 9.71
C LEU A 124 -5.33 8.41 11.12
N LYS A 125 -4.90 7.48 11.99
CA LYS A 125 -5.31 7.50 13.41
C LYS A 125 -4.81 8.75 14.13
N LYS A 126 -3.56 9.18 13.87
CA LYS A 126 -3.00 10.41 14.46
C LYS A 126 -3.71 11.67 13.97
N LYS A 127 -4.12 11.68 12.72
CA LYS A 127 -4.85 12.80 12.11
C LYS A 127 -6.00 12.23 11.26
N PRO A 128 -7.18 11.98 11.85
CA PRO A 128 -8.32 11.41 11.17
C PRO A 128 -8.80 12.27 9.98
N LEU A 129 -9.49 11.63 9.05
CA LEU A 129 -10.19 12.30 7.95
C LEU A 129 -11.49 12.91 8.45
N LYS A 130 -11.96 13.97 7.80
CA LYS A 130 -13.19 14.68 8.20
C LYS A 130 -14.44 14.01 7.63
N ASN A 131 -14.37 13.64 6.33
CA ASN A 131 -15.51 13.17 5.55
C ASN A 131 -15.57 11.65 5.42
N TYR A 132 -14.48 10.94 5.78
CA TYR A 132 -14.38 9.50 5.65
C TYR A 132 -14.14 8.80 6.99
N ALA A 133 -14.95 7.78 7.28
CA ALA A 133 -14.58 6.69 8.18
C ALA A 133 -13.55 5.80 7.47
N VAL A 134 -12.45 5.47 8.15
CA VAL A 134 -11.35 4.71 7.55
C VAL A 134 -11.40 3.27 8.02
N PHE A 135 -11.44 2.36 7.06
CA PHE A 135 -11.33 0.91 7.25
C PHE A 135 -10.07 0.39 6.58
N ALA A 136 -9.61 -0.77 7.01
CA ALA A 136 -8.64 -1.54 6.26
C ALA A 136 -8.99 -3.02 6.26
N ALA A 137 -8.62 -3.73 5.20
CA ALA A 137 -8.68 -5.19 5.17
C ALA A 137 -7.34 -5.76 4.72
N PHE A 138 -6.92 -6.82 5.41
CA PHE A 138 -5.84 -7.69 4.98
C PHE A 138 -6.51 -8.97 4.51
N PHE A 139 -6.39 -9.24 3.21
CA PHE A 139 -7.09 -10.33 2.55
C PHE A 139 -6.25 -11.60 2.56
N ASP A 140 -6.90 -12.73 2.79
CA ASP A 140 -6.32 -14.06 2.69
C ASP A 140 -6.68 -14.71 1.35
N LEU A 141 -5.89 -15.68 0.92
CA LEU A 141 -6.13 -16.48 -0.29
C LEU A 141 -6.27 -15.64 -1.57
N GLU A 142 -5.52 -14.53 -1.68
CA GLU A 142 -5.39 -13.75 -2.91
C GLU A 142 -4.69 -14.58 -3.98
N GLU A 143 -3.59 -15.22 -3.62
CA GLU A 143 -2.69 -16.00 -4.47
C GLU A 143 -3.36 -17.20 -5.18
N ILE A 144 -4.51 -17.59 -4.70
CA ILE A 144 -5.33 -18.65 -5.33
C ILE A 144 -6.59 -18.09 -5.99
N GLY A 145 -6.60 -16.81 -6.31
CA GLY A 145 -7.61 -16.16 -7.13
C GLY A 145 -8.53 -15.21 -6.38
N LEU A 146 -7.98 -14.29 -5.57
CA LEU A 146 -8.67 -13.15 -4.95
C LEU A 146 -9.77 -13.54 -3.94
N ARG A 147 -9.64 -14.70 -3.26
CA ARG A 147 -10.76 -15.29 -2.52
C ARG A 147 -11.17 -14.47 -1.30
N GLY A 148 -10.20 -13.84 -0.63
CA GLY A 148 -10.47 -12.97 0.51
C GLY A 148 -11.29 -11.74 0.14
N SER A 149 -10.87 -11.01 -0.89
CA SER A 149 -11.59 -9.81 -1.35
C SER A 149 -12.95 -10.14 -1.96
N GLU A 150 -13.07 -11.24 -2.70
CA GLU A 150 -14.38 -11.74 -3.21
C GLU A 150 -15.33 -12.06 -2.07
N ASN A 151 -14.84 -12.77 -1.04
CA ASN A 151 -15.64 -13.12 0.13
C ASN A 151 -16.03 -11.87 0.95
N TYR A 152 -15.11 -10.91 1.07
CA TYR A 152 -15.40 -9.63 1.73
C TYR A 152 -16.58 -8.91 1.05
N ILE A 153 -16.59 -8.83 -0.27
CA ILE A 153 -17.68 -8.20 -1.05
C ILE A 153 -18.98 -9.00 -0.89
N LYS A 154 -18.92 -10.35 -1.04
CA LYS A 154 -20.09 -11.23 -0.91
C LYS A 154 -20.75 -11.12 0.47
N ALA A 155 -19.97 -11.08 1.54
CA ALA A 155 -20.48 -10.94 2.91
C ALA A 155 -21.18 -9.58 3.18
N ARG A 156 -21.03 -8.64 2.26
CA ARG A 156 -21.65 -7.30 2.29
C ARG A 156 -22.71 -7.10 1.22
N GLU A 157 -23.18 -8.15 0.62
CA GLU A 157 -24.31 -8.08 -0.31
C GLU A 157 -25.51 -7.44 0.38
N GLY A 158 -26.12 -6.41 -0.25
CA GLY A 158 -27.19 -5.61 0.33
C GLY A 158 -26.77 -4.64 1.45
N LYS A 159 -25.46 -4.50 1.75
CA LYS A 159 -24.94 -3.55 2.72
C LYS A 159 -24.09 -2.47 2.04
N PRO A 160 -23.88 -1.30 2.67
CA PRO A 160 -23.00 -0.28 2.12
C PRO A 160 -21.57 -0.79 1.95
N LEU A 161 -21.01 -0.57 0.76
CA LEU A 161 -19.61 -0.75 0.44
C LEU A 161 -18.85 0.58 0.60
N PRO A 162 -17.50 0.57 0.72
CA PRO A 162 -16.73 1.79 0.77
C PRO A 162 -16.93 2.64 -0.50
N ALA A 163 -16.95 3.96 -0.32
CA ALA A 163 -16.99 4.88 -1.46
C ALA A 163 -15.71 4.81 -2.30
N VAL A 164 -14.56 4.59 -1.62
CA VAL A 164 -13.25 4.45 -2.28
C VAL A 164 -12.52 3.27 -1.65
N PHE A 165 -11.96 2.40 -2.49
CA PHE A 165 -11.04 1.34 -2.11
C PHE A 165 -9.64 1.61 -2.67
N ILE A 166 -8.63 1.51 -1.82
CA ILE A 166 -7.22 1.69 -2.17
C ILE A 166 -6.47 0.41 -1.84
N ASN A 167 -6.07 -0.32 -2.87
CA ASN A 167 -5.29 -1.54 -2.77
C ASN A 167 -3.79 -1.24 -2.78
N PHE A 168 -3.01 -2.06 -2.07
CA PHE A 168 -1.54 -2.05 -2.10
C PHE A 168 -1.04 -3.44 -2.44
N ASP A 169 -0.28 -3.53 -3.51
CA ASP A 169 0.29 -4.78 -3.96
C ASP A 169 1.66 -4.53 -4.59
N VAL A 170 2.68 -5.29 -4.12
CA VAL A 170 4.08 -5.08 -4.52
C VAL A 170 4.53 -3.63 -4.24
N PHE A 171 4.62 -3.28 -2.95
CA PHE A 171 4.97 -1.91 -2.51
C PHE A 171 6.35 -1.87 -1.85
N GLY A 172 7.33 -2.62 -2.39
CA GLY A 172 8.57 -2.94 -1.68
C GLY A 172 9.85 -2.31 -2.19
N TYR A 173 9.90 -1.78 -3.42
CA TYR A 173 11.12 -1.21 -3.99
C TYR A 173 10.80 -0.32 -5.21
N GLY A 174 11.83 0.36 -5.71
CA GLY A 174 11.73 1.16 -6.93
C GLY A 174 11.58 2.66 -6.68
N ASP A 175 11.29 3.39 -7.74
CA ASP A 175 11.29 4.85 -7.75
C ASP A 175 9.96 5.47 -8.17
N THR A 176 9.02 4.67 -8.67
CA THR A 176 7.79 5.12 -9.31
C THR A 176 6.56 4.55 -8.62
N LEU A 177 5.61 5.41 -8.28
CA LEU A 177 4.26 4.99 -7.93
C LEU A 177 3.54 4.56 -9.21
N TRP A 178 3.23 3.27 -9.32
CA TRP A 178 2.37 2.76 -10.37
C TRP A 178 0.97 2.57 -9.82
N VAL A 179 0.01 3.27 -10.42
CA VAL A 179 -1.36 3.36 -9.90
C VAL A 179 -2.35 2.92 -10.96
N MET A 180 -3.10 1.87 -10.65
CA MET A 180 -4.25 1.47 -11.44
C MET A 180 -5.47 2.28 -11.04
N THR A 181 -6.22 2.73 -12.03
CA THR A 181 -7.58 3.26 -11.90
C THR A 181 -8.36 3.02 -13.18
N PRO A 182 -9.64 2.61 -13.11
CA PRO A 182 -10.49 2.53 -14.29
C PRO A 182 -10.84 3.91 -14.89
N ASP A 183 -10.80 4.97 -14.06
CA ASP A 183 -11.09 6.34 -14.46
C ASP A 183 -10.00 7.32 -14.01
N GLU A 184 -9.13 7.67 -14.94
CA GLU A 184 -8.05 8.64 -14.70
C GLU A 184 -8.52 10.08 -14.46
N LYS A 185 -9.81 10.38 -14.68
CA LYS A 185 -10.42 11.68 -14.45
C LYS A 185 -11.16 11.75 -13.13
N SER A 186 -11.25 10.65 -12.40
CA SER A 186 -11.92 10.61 -11.10
C SER A 186 -11.28 11.58 -10.09
N ALA A 187 -12.03 11.95 -9.06
CA ALA A 187 -11.53 12.82 -8.00
C ALA A 187 -10.34 12.18 -7.27
N SER A 188 -10.38 10.87 -7.04
CA SER A 188 -9.30 10.12 -6.40
C SER A 188 -8.04 10.07 -7.27
N ALA A 189 -8.18 9.82 -8.58
CA ALA A 189 -7.04 9.85 -9.50
C ALA A 189 -6.41 11.26 -9.59
N THR A 190 -7.24 12.31 -9.61
CA THR A 190 -6.79 13.71 -9.59
C THR A 190 -6.04 14.04 -8.30
N ALA A 191 -6.51 13.54 -7.15
CA ALA A 191 -5.81 13.71 -5.87
C ALA A 191 -4.43 13.06 -5.88
N VAL A 192 -4.29 11.85 -6.46
CA VAL A 192 -3.00 11.16 -6.63
C VAL A 192 -2.06 11.95 -7.53
N LYS A 193 -2.52 12.37 -8.72
CA LYS A 193 -1.73 13.18 -9.66
C LYS A 193 -1.23 14.46 -8.99
N THR A 194 -2.10 15.14 -8.22
CA THR A 194 -1.76 16.39 -7.51
C THR A 194 -0.72 16.14 -6.41
N ALA A 195 -0.86 15.08 -5.62
CA ALA A 195 0.07 14.74 -4.56
C ALA A 195 1.45 14.39 -5.12
N ALA A 196 1.51 13.55 -6.16
CA ALA A 196 2.74 13.14 -6.82
C ALA A 196 3.47 14.35 -7.44
N ALA A 197 2.74 15.20 -8.17
CA ALA A 197 3.29 16.41 -8.77
C ALA A 197 3.87 17.36 -7.72
N LYS A 198 3.16 17.61 -6.61
CA LYS A 198 3.63 18.42 -5.50
C LYS A 198 4.89 17.88 -4.85
N ALA A 199 4.99 16.56 -4.71
CA ALA A 199 6.15 15.87 -4.16
C ALA A 199 7.28 15.67 -5.18
N LYS A 200 7.05 15.99 -6.46
CA LYS A 200 7.95 15.65 -7.58
C LYS A 200 8.29 14.15 -7.59
N PHE A 201 7.32 13.32 -7.23
CA PHE A 201 7.48 11.86 -7.18
C PHE A 201 7.05 11.25 -8.52
N PRO A 202 7.85 10.36 -9.13
CA PRO A 202 7.46 9.70 -10.37
C PRO A 202 6.15 8.93 -10.23
N LEU A 203 5.26 9.12 -11.20
CA LEU A 203 3.92 8.51 -11.22
C LEU A 203 3.61 7.99 -12.60
N GLN A 204 3.19 6.73 -12.68
CA GLN A 204 2.46 6.17 -13.81
C GLN A 204 1.07 5.77 -13.34
N ILE A 205 0.03 6.26 -14.02
CA ILE A 205 -1.37 5.99 -13.65
C ILE A 205 -2.16 5.60 -14.90
N GLY A 206 -3.04 4.61 -14.78
CA GLY A 206 -3.86 4.13 -15.90
C GLY A 206 -4.59 2.83 -15.57
N ALA A 207 -5.31 2.30 -16.55
CA ALA A 207 -6.15 1.11 -16.37
C ALA A 207 -5.37 -0.22 -16.51
N GLN A 208 -4.21 -0.20 -17.17
CA GLN A 208 -3.40 -1.41 -17.38
C GLN A 208 -2.59 -1.73 -16.13
N TYR A 209 -2.83 -2.92 -15.56
CA TYR A 209 -2.21 -3.33 -14.30
C TYR A 209 -2.43 -4.83 -14.07
N PRO A 210 -1.51 -5.56 -13.41
CA PRO A 210 -1.71 -6.96 -13.02
C PRO A 210 -2.96 -7.17 -12.19
N ALA A 211 -3.47 -8.40 -12.18
CA ALA A 211 -4.61 -8.75 -11.34
C ALA A 211 -4.22 -8.71 -9.86
N SER A 212 -5.14 -8.20 -9.01
CA SER A 212 -5.05 -8.22 -7.56
C SER A 212 -6.44 -7.93 -6.97
N ASP A 213 -6.56 -7.80 -5.65
CA ASP A 213 -7.80 -7.60 -4.90
C ASP A 213 -8.67 -6.43 -5.39
N HIS A 214 -8.07 -5.42 -6.01
CA HIS A 214 -8.81 -4.30 -6.62
C HIS A 214 -9.89 -4.76 -7.61
N ARG A 215 -9.72 -5.91 -8.28
CA ARG A 215 -10.69 -6.43 -9.24
C ARG A 215 -12.03 -6.79 -8.60
N SER A 216 -12.02 -7.28 -7.36
CA SER A 216 -13.24 -7.60 -6.61
C SER A 216 -14.07 -6.34 -6.35
N PHE A 217 -13.42 -5.24 -6.00
CA PHE A 217 -14.07 -3.96 -5.75
C PHE A 217 -14.55 -3.27 -7.02
N ILE A 218 -13.78 -3.34 -8.12
CA ILE A 218 -14.23 -2.84 -9.43
C ILE A 218 -15.49 -3.58 -9.89
N ARG A 219 -15.54 -4.92 -9.78
CA ARG A 219 -16.75 -5.71 -10.10
C ARG A 219 -17.95 -5.27 -9.26
N ALA A 220 -17.71 -4.87 -8.01
CA ALA A 220 -18.73 -4.33 -7.12
C ALA A 220 -19.04 -2.84 -7.36
N LYS A 221 -18.48 -2.21 -8.40
CA LYS A 221 -18.66 -0.81 -8.77
C LYS A 221 -18.20 0.19 -7.70
N VAL A 222 -17.22 -0.17 -6.90
CA VAL A 222 -16.55 0.73 -5.95
C VAL A 222 -15.48 1.52 -6.69
N GLU A 223 -15.37 2.83 -6.43
CA GLU A 223 -14.24 3.63 -6.93
C GLU A 223 -12.95 3.05 -6.37
N THR A 224 -12.01 2.67 -7.25
CA THR A 224 -10.88 1.83 -6.86
C THR A 224 -9.58 2.34 -7.43
N LEU A 225 -8.56 2.40 -6.56
CA LEU A 225 -7.17 2.59 -6.91
C LEU A 225 -6.36 1.37 -6.46
N SER A 226 -5.32 0.98 -7.21
CA SER A 226 -4.34 -0.01 -6.75
C SER A 226 -2.93 0.55 -6.93
N PHE A 227 -2.13 0.48 -5.89
CA PHE A 227 -0.79 1.06 -5.82
C PHE A 227 0.27 -0.03 -5.77
N SER A 228 1.27 0.09 -6.65
CA SER A 228 2.58 -0.54 -6.48
C SER A 228 3.67 0.54 -6.38
N LEU A 229 4.76 0.20 -5.71
CA LEU A 229 6.00 0.97 -5.75
C LEU A 229 7.05 0.10 -6.42
N ILE A 230 7.48 0.50 -7.63
CA ILE A 230 8.27 -0.32 -8.52
C ILE A 230 9.25 0.54 -9.34
N ASP A 231 10.25 -0.06 -9.98
CA ASP A 231 11.07 0.65 -10.97
C ASP A 231 10.21 0.98 -12.20
N GLY A 232 10.06 2.27 -12.47
CA GLY A 232 9.20 2.74 -13.56
C GLY A 232 9.59 2.19 -14.94
N LYS A 233 10.86 1.83 -15.13
CA LYS A 233 11.34 1.24 -16.39
C LYS A 233 10.83 -0.18 -16.62
N GLU A 234 10.43 -0.89 -15.56
CA GLU A 234 9.90 -2.26 -15.66
C GLU A 234 8.43 -2.30 -16.10
N ILE A 235 7.68 -1.21 -15.88
CA ILE A 235 6.22 -1.18 -16.06
C ILE A 235 5.77 -1.64 -17.46
N PRO A 236 6.36 -1.18 -18.57
CA PRO A 236 5.96 -1.65 -19.90
C PRO A 236 6.13 -3.16 -20.08
N SER A 237 7.23 -3.72 -19.55
CA SER A 237 7.50 -5.17 -19.62
C SER A 237 6.57 -5.98 -18.72
N ILE A 238 6.20 -5.44 -17.55
CA ILE A 238 5.20 -6.07 -16.66
C ILE A 238 3.83 -6.10 -17.33
N ILE A 239 3.43 -5.03 -18.00
CA ILE A 239 2.17 -4.97 -18.75
C ILE A 239 2.15 -6.03 -19.85
N LYS A 240 3.21 -6.14 -20.67
CA LYS A 240 3.34 -7.19 -21.68
C LYS A 240 3.20 -8.58 -21.05
N PHE A 241 3.95 -8.85 -19.98
CA PHE A 241 3.91 -10.14 -19.29
C PHE A 241 2.50 -10.47 -18.75
N SER A 242 1.82 -9.48 -18.14
CA SER A 242 0.45 -9.64 -17.63
C SER A 242 -0.57 -9.91 -18.74
N ASN A 243 -0.33 -9.40 -19.94
CA ASN A 243 -1.13 -9.66 -21.13
C ASN A 243 -0.78 -10.99 -21.82
N ARG A 244 0.13 -11.80 -21.26
CA ARG A 244 0.68 -13.03 -21.85
C ARG A 244 1.48 -12.79 -23.12
N GLU A 245 2.04 -11.60 -23.27
CA GLU A 245 2.99 -11.25 -24.31
C GLU A 245 4.41 -11.49 -23.79
N VAL A 246 5.33 -11.82 -24.69
CA VAL A 246 6.74 -11.99 -24.33
C VAL A 246 7.39 -10.62 -24.24
N PRO A 247 7.88 -10.17 -23.07
CA PRO A 247 8.60 -8.91 -22.97
C PRO A 247 10.01 -9.06 -23.56
N ASP A 248 10.55 -7.96 -24.08
CA ASP A 248 11.93 -7.95 -24.63
C ASP A 248 12.97 -8.28 -23.55
N GLN A 249 12.68 -7.89 -22.31
CA GLN A 249 13.45 -8.22 -21.12
C GLN A 249 12.49 -8.56 -19.98
N MET A 250 12.77 -9.67 -19.27
CA MET A 250 11.99 -10.06 -18.10
C MET A 250 12.10 -8.97 -17.03
N PRO A 251 10.98 -8.41 -16.53
CA PRO A 251 11.01 -7.44 -15.44
C PRO A 251 11.66 -8.05 -14.19
N ARG A 252 12.49 -7.27 -13.51
CA ARG A 252 13.16 -7.73 -12.29
C ARG A 252 12.16 -8.23 -11.24
N VAL A 253 11.03 -7.53 -11.07
CA VAL A 253 9.98 -7.94 -10.11
C VAL A 253 9.53 -9.38 -10.35
N MET A 254 9.35 -9.80 -11.62
CA MET A 254 8.93 -11.15 -11.98
C MET A 254 10.01 -12.22 -11.71
N THR A 255 11.24 -11.81 -11.47
CA THR A 255 12.33 -12.72 -11.02
C THR A 255 12.42 -12.82 -9.50
N ILE A 256 11.67 -11.99 -8.78
CA ILE A 256 11.65 -11.92 -7.32
C ILE A 256 10.36 -12.54 -6.79
N ILE A 257 9.21 -11.96 -7.11
CA ILE A 257 7.91 -12.45 -6.61
C ILE A 257 7.64 -13.87 -7.10
N HIS A 258 6.87 -14.63 -6.34
CA HIS A 258 6.55 -16.04 -6.61
C HIS A 258 7.79 -16.95 -6.79
N SER A 259 8.93 -16.56 -6.20
CA SER A 259 10.18 -17.31 -6.27
C SER A 259 10.89 -17.36 -4.92
N PRO A 260 11.90 -18.23 -4.74
CA PRO A 260 12.74 -18.23 -3.53
C PRO A 260 13.45 -16.90 -3.25
N ASN A 261 13.50 -15.99 -4.24
CA ASN A 261 14.16 -14.69 -4.11
C ASN A 261 13.30 -13.62 -3.43
N ASP A 262 12.01 -13.87 -3.19
CA ASP A 262 11.15 -12.91 -2.49
C ASP A 262 11.41 -12.91 -0.99
N THR A 263 12.46 -12.21 -0.62
CA THR A 263 13.04 -12.18 0.73
C THR A 263 13.22 -10.73 1.22
N PRO A 264 13.32 -10.49 2.54
CA PRO A 264 13.41 -9.15 3.13
C PRO A 264 14.58 -8.29 2.64
N ASP A 265 15.66 -8.90 2.18
CA ASP A 265 16.82 -8.18 1.62
C ASP A 265 16.52 -7.48 0.28
N LYS A 266 15.42 -7.79 -0.35
CA LYS A 266 14.94 -7.13 -1.59
C LYS A 266 14.16 -5.84 -1.30
N ILE A 267 13.81 -5.59 -0.04
CA ILE A 267 13.04 -4.41 0.36
C ILE A 267 13.91 -3.15 0.36
N ASP A 268 13.49 -2.14 -0.38
CA ASP A 268 14.01 -0.78 -0.28
C ASP A 268 13.12 0.05 0.66
N GLY A 269 13.42 -0.01 1.95
CA GLY A 269 12.68 0.75 2.95
C GLY A 269 12.78 2.27 2.75
N ALA A 270 13.87 2.77 2.15
CA ALA A 270 14.02 4.18 1.82
C ALA A 270 13.06 4.61 0.69
N ALA A 271 12.84 3.75 -0.30
CA ALA A 271 11.83 3.98 -1.34
C ALA A 271 10.42 4.04 -0.71
N ILE A 272 10.08 3.09 0.16
CA ILE A 272 8.81 3.08 0.89
C ILE A 272 8.65 4.37 1.71
N ALA A 273 9.69 4.80 2.44
CA ALA A 273 9.68 6.02 3.25
C ALA A 273 9.42 7.28 2.42
N ARG A 274 9.87 7.32 1.16
CA ARG A 274 9.59 8.42 0.24
C ARG A 274 8.19 8.37 -0.35
N ALA A 275 7.67 7.19 -0.65
CA ALA A 275 6.38 7.00 -1.33
C ALA A 275 5.16 7.17 -0.39
N LEU A 276 5.23 6.64 0.83
CA LEU A 276 4.11 6.68 1.78
C LEU A 276 3.56 8.09 2.07
N PRO A 277 4.39 9.13 2.27
CA PRO A 277 3.88 10.49 2.45
C PRO A 277 3.10 11.02 1.24
N VAL A 278 3.48 10.62 0.02
CA VAL A 278 2.78 11.01 -1.22
C VAL A 278 1.38 10.40 -1.24
N VAL A 279 1.28 9.09 -0.94
CA VAL A 279 0.00 8.39 -0.85
C VAL A 279 -0.87 8.97 0.28
N GLY A 280 -0.29 9.21 1.46
CA GLY A 280 -0.99 9.85 2.57
C GLY A 280 -1.53 11.25 2.22
N GLN A 281 -0.76 12.04 1.45
CA GLN A 281 -1.23 13.34 0.95
C GLN A 281 -2.35 13.19 -0.07
N ALA A 282 -2.29 12.20 -0.97
CA ALA A 282 -3.37 11.92 -1.92
C ALA A 282 -4.68 11.59 -1.18
N ILE A 283 -4.63 10.71 -0.17
CA ILE A 283 -5.79 10.38 0.66
C ILE A 283 -6.38 11.63 1.34
N ARG A 284 -5.55 12.53 1.85
CA ARG A 284 -6.03 13.79 2.45
C ARG A 284 -6.62 14.77 1.44
N LEU A 285 -6.19 14.72 0.18
CA LEU A 285 -6.79 15.51 -0.89
C LEU A 285 -8.16 14.97 -1.32
N MET A 286 -8.42 13.66 -1.16
CA MET A 286 -9.74 13.06 -1.36
C MET A 286 -10.75 13.47 -0.28
N ASP A 287 -10.28 13.89 0.89
CA ASP A 287 -11.08 14.27 2.05
C ASP A 287 -11.55 15.74 2.03
N LYS A 288 -11.60 16.35 0.85
CA LYS A 288 -12.03 17.75 0.68
C LYS A 288 -13.53 17.87 0.44
#